data_e6793d23008f1d50223c0bf8494d64b2
#
_entry.id   e6793d23008f1d50223c0bf8494d64b2
#
_cell.length_a   1.000
_cell.length_b   1.000
_cell.length_c   1.000
_cell.angle_alpha   90.00
_cell.angle_beta   90.00
_cell.angle_gamma   90.00
#
_symmetry.space_group_name_H-M   'P 1'
#
loop_
_entity.id
_entity.type
_entity.pdbx_description
1 polymer ?
#
loop_
_entity_poly.entity_id
_entity_poly.type
_entity_poly.pdbx_seq_one_letter_code
_entity_poly.pdbx_strand_id
1 'polypeptide(L)'
;LNDSDITLTQNGVAFDLKKLNARFIMNGMKPPSPHKNIDTLKIAKKHFAFTSNKLEWMTKKLCTKNKKMKTKKFQGFDLWKECLAGNQDAFKEMQAYNEMDVLSLEELYHHLSPWDSTLNFSLYSDDTDIKCNCGTTKIQKRGFHYTKVGKYQKFTCLSCGSWFTGKLNLLTKSKKKSLLTKI
;
A
#
# COMPACT_ATOMS: atom_id res chain seq x y z
N LEU A 1 -6.08 7.94 -14.05
CA LEU A 1 -4.97 6.97 -13.98
C LEU A 1 -3.73 7.46 -14.75
N ASN A 2 -3.89 8.23 -15.84
CA ASN A 2 -2.74 8.70 -16.62
C ASN A 2 -1.82 9.67 -15.84
N ASP A 3 -2.38 10.39 -14.89
CA ASP A 3 -1.67 11.38 -14.07
C ASP A 3 -1.19 10.81 -12.72
N SER A 4 -1.28 9.48 -12.57
CA SER A 4 -0.96 8.80 -11.31
C SER A 4 0.23 7.88 -11.46
N ASP A 5 1.30 8.12 -10.72
CA ASP A 5 2.44 7.18 -10.61
C ASP A 5 2.09 5.96 -9.76
N ILE A 6 1.20 6.16 -8.79
CA ILE A 6 0.83 5.14 -7.79
C ILE A 6 -0.68 5.18 -7.57
N THR A 7 -1.30 4.01 -7.52
CA THR A 7 -2.68 3.84 -7.08
C THR A 7 -2.74 2.98 -5.82
N LEU A 8 -3.60 3.36 -4.87
CA LEU A 8 -3.85 2.60 -3.65
C LEU A 8 -5.24 1.96 -3.72
N THR A 9 -5.32 0.67 -3.48
CA THR A 9 -6.58 -0.09 -3.59
C THR A 9 -6.73 -1.11 -2.47
N GLN A 10 -7.96 -1.57 -2.27
CA GLN A 10 -8.28 -2.75 -1.46
C GLN A 10 -8.88 -3.83 -2.37
N ASN A 11 -8.12 -4.87 -2.68
CA ASN A 11 -8.48 -5.92 -3.65
C ASN A 11 -8.64 -5.40 -5.10
N GLY A 12 -8.08 -4.24 -5.39
CA GLY A 12 -8.29 -3.57 -6.68
C GLY A 12 -7.66 -4.30 -7.86
N VAL A 13 -6.53 -4.97 -7.65
CA VAL A 13 -5.87 -5.77 -8.69
C VAL A 13 -6.78 -6.90 -9.19
N ALA A 14 -7.52 -7.53 -8.30
CA ALA A 14 -8.42 -8.63 -8.65
C ALA A 14 -9.78 -8.14 -9.17
N PHE A 15 -10.24 -6.96 -8.77
CA PHE A 15 -11.59 -6.48 -9.06
C PHE A 15 -11.61 -5.13 -9.79
N ASP A 16 -11.28 -4.03 -9.12
CA ASP A 16 -11.52 -2.67 -9.64
C ASP A 16 -10.77 -2.38 -10.94
N LEU A 17 -9.47 -2.69 -11.00
CA LEU A 17 -8.66 -2.45 -12.17
C LEU A 17 -9.12 -3.28 -13.38
N LYS A 18 -9.56 -4.52 -13.15
CA LYS A 18 -10.12 -5.35 -14.24
C LYS A 18 -11.44 -4.80 -14.74
N LYS A 19 -12.30 -4.29 -13.86
CA LYS A 19 -13.56 -3.64 -14.23
C LYS A 19 -13.32 -2.36 -15.01
N LEU A 20 -12.37 -1.52 -14.57
CA LEU A 20 -11.98 -0.31 -15.30
C LEU A 20 -11.45 -0.64 -16.70
N ASN A 21 -10.53 -1.59 -16.80
CA ASN A 21 -9.98 -2.01 -18.10
C ASN A 21 -11.07 -2.53 -19.05
N ALA A 22 -12.02 -3.31 -18.52
CA ALA A 22 -13.17 -3.76 -19.32
C ALA A 22 -14.01 -2.57 -19.83
N ARG A 23 -14.24 -1.55 -18.98
CA ARG A 23 -14.94 -0.33 -19.39
C ARG A 23 -14.17 0.49 -20.40
N PHE A 24 -12.85 0.60 -20.25
CA PHE A 24 -12.01 1.32 -21.21
C PHE A 24 -12.12 0.70 -22.60
N ILE A 25 -11.89 -0.61 -22.73
CA ILE A 25 -11.96 -1.27 -24.04
C ILE A 25 -13.36 -1.24 -24.64
N MET A 26 -14.41 -1.40 -23.83
CA MET A 26 -15.81 -1.34 -24.31
C MET A 26 -16.21 0.06 -24.80
N ASN A 27 -15.55 1.11 -24.35
CA ASN A 27 -15.77 2.49 -24.80
C ASN A 27 -14.70 3.00 -25.78
N GLY A 28 -13.91 2.11 -26.40
CA GLY A 28 -12.88 2.46 -27.37
C GLY A 28 -11.70 3.26 -26.79
N MET A 29 -11.55 3.30 -25.48
CA MET A 29 -10.45 3.99 -24.82
C MET A 29 -9.17 3.15 -24.87
N LYS A 30 -8.02 3.83 -24.99
CA LYS A 30 -6.70 3.20 -24.93
C LYS A 30 -6.39 2.77 -23.47
N PRO A 31 -5.46 1.80 -23.29
CA PRO A 31 -4.96 1.48 -21.94
C PRO A 31 -4.41 2.74 -21.25
N PRO A 32 -4.59 2.87 -19.92
CA PRO A 32 -3.98 3.94 -19.16
C PRO A 32 -2.45 3.80 -19.12
N SER A 33 -1.75 4.87 -18.75
CA SER A 33 -0.31 4.83 -18.53
C SER A 33 0.05 3.77 -17.46
N PRO A 34 1.23 3.14 -17.58
CA PRO A 34 1.70 2.24 -16.52
C PRO A 34 1.82 2.98 -15.19
N HIS A 35 1.24 2.43 -14.14
CA HIS A 35 1.33 2.95 -12.78
C HIS A 35 1.53 1.80 -11.80
N LYS A 36 2.11 2.08 -10.63
CA LYS A 36 2.27 1.08 -9.58
C LYS A 36 1.01 0.97 -8.77
N ASN A 37 0.46 -0.24 -8.63
CA ASN A 37 -0.67 -0.48 -7.76
C ASN A 37 -0.23 -1.06 -6.41
N ILE A 38 -0.65 -0.42 -5.33
CA ILE A 38 -0.52 -0.89 -3.95
C ILE A 38 -1.88 -1.45 -3.53
N ASP A 39 -1.91 -2.73 -3.18
CA ASP A 39 -3.14 -3.40 -2.76
C ASP A 39 -3.02 -3.79 -1.28
N THR A 40 -3.76 -3.10 -0.42
CA THR A 40 -3.75 -3.30 1.04
C THR A 40 -4.18 -4.71 1.43
N LEU A 41 -5.06 -5.36 0.65
CA LEU A 41 -5.40 -6.77 0.86
C LEU A 41 -4.20 -7.68 0.67
N LYS A 42 -3.36 -7.42 -0.34
CA LYS A 42 -2.14 -8.21 -0.57
C LYS A 42 -1.13 -8.01 0.56
N ILE A 43 -0.95 -6.77 1.03
CA ILE A 43 -0.08 -6.47 2.18
C ILE A 43 -0.60 -7.20 3.42
N ALA A 44 -1.90 -7.10 3.71
CA ALA A 44 -2.52 -7.76 4.84
C ALA A 44 -2.30 -9.28 4.82
N LYS A 45 -2.61 -9.93 3.69
CA LYS A 45 -2.43 -11.39 3.54
C LYS A 45 -0.98 -11.84 3.60
N LYS A 46 -0.03 -11.01 3.16
CA LYS A 46 1.40 -11.35 3.13
C LYS A 46 2.05 -11.27 4.51
N HIS A 47 1.65 -10.30 5.33
CA HIS A 47 2.38 -9.96 6.55
C HIS A 47 1.60 -10.27 7.83
N PHE A 48 0.27 -10.50 7.76
CA PHE A 48 -0.57 -10.63 8.94
C PHE A 48 -1.55 -11.80 8.81
N ALA A 49 -1.81 -12.46 9.93
CA ALA A 49 -2.85 -13.47 10.06
C ALA A 49 -4.10 -12.88 10.74
N PHE A 50 -4.69 -11.86 10.12
CA PHE A 50 -5.91 -11.24 10.64
C PHE A 50 -7.10 -12.20 10.59
N THR A 51 -7.99 -12.11 11.58
CA THR A 51 -9.26 -12.86 11.58
C THR A 51 -10.11 -12.55 10.33
N SER A 52 -10.02 -11.33 9.80
CA SER A 52 -10.67 -10.92 8.56
C SER A 52 -9.83 -9.86 7.84
N ASN A 53 -9.69 -9.99 6.52
CA ASN A 53 -9.05 -9.02 5.66
C ASN A 53 -10.06 -8.08 4.95
N LYS A 54 -11.32 -8.04 5.41
CA LYS A 54 -12.30 -7.06 4.91
C LYS A 54 -11.90 -5.65 5.35
N LEU A 55 -12.06 -4.66 4.46
CA LEU A 55 -11.73 -3.26 4.75
C LEU A 55 -12.41 -2.79 6.04
N GLU A 56 -13.71 -3.07 6.19
CA GLU A 56 -14.48 -2.71 7.38
C GLU A 56 -13.86 -3.26 8.68
N TRP A 57 -13.43 -4.52 8.66
CA TRP A 57 -12.84 -5.15 9.85
C TRP A 57 -11.50 -4.52 10.19
N MET A 58 -10.62 -4.35 9.19
CA MET A 58 -9.29 -3.79 9.39
C MET A 58 -9.36 -2.33 9.84
N THR A 59 -10.17 -1.50 9.19
CA THR A 59 -10.32 -0.09 9.56
C THR A 59 -10.94 0.08 10.94
N LYS A 60 -11.90 -0.77 11.32
CA LYS A 60 -12.48 -0.77 12.68
C LYS A 60 -11.43 -1.08 13.76
N LYS A 61 -10.45 -1.92 13.46
CA LYS A 61 -9.42 -2.36 14.43
C LYS A 61 -8.19 -1.47 14.46
N LEU A 62 -7.79 -0.93 13.31
CA LEU A 62 -6.52 -0.23 13.14
C LEU A 62 -6.69 1.29 13.01
N CYS A 63 -7.75 1.76 12.36
CA CYS A 63 -7.96 3.19 12.14
C CYS A 63 -8.66 3.84 13.33
N THR A 64 -8.25 5.06 13.65
CA THR A 64 -8.81 5.85 14.76
C THR A 64 -9.67 7.01 14.25
N LYS A 65 -9.28 7.65 13.15
CA LYS A 65 -9.93 8.83 12.59
C LYS A 65 -11.00 8.45 11.57
N ASN A 66 -10.63 7.65 10.58
CA ASN A 66 -11.50 7.31 9.46
C ASN A 66 -11.86 5.83 9.55
N LYS A 67 -13.12 5.53 9.83
CA LYS A 67 -13.63 4.16 9.84
C LYS A 67 -14.64 4.02 8.72
N LYS A 68 -14.64 2.85 8.06
CA LYS A 68 -15.64 2.58 7.04
C LYS A 68 -17.04 2.91 7.54
N MET A 69 -17.75 3.78 6.80
CA MET A 69 -19.08 4.21 7.13
C MET A 69 -20.09 3.09 6.86
N LYS A 70 -21.11 3.01 7.69
CA LYS A 70 -22.31 2.21 7.39
C LYS A 70 -23.34 3.10 6.72
N THR A 71 -23.99 2.59 5.70
CA THR A 71 -25.14 3.25 5.06
C THR A 71 -26.27 3.43 6.07
N LYS A 72 -26.95 4.58 6.05
CA LYS A 72 -27.98 4.97 7.05
C LYS A 72 -29.40 4.74 6.54
N LYS A 73 -29.73 5.36 5.40
CA LYS A 73 -31.07 5.37 4.83
C LYS A 73 -31.32 4.17 3.92
N PHE A 74 -30.31 3.81 3.12
CA PHE A 74 -30.39 2.72 2.16
C PHE A 74 -29.38 1.62 2.54
N GLN A 75 -29.88 0.43 2.94
CA GLN A 75 -28.99 -0.61 3.46
C GLN A 75 -28.53 -1.57 2.36
N GLY A 76 -27.24 -1.91 2.39
CA GLY A 76 -26.67 -2.96 1.54
C GLY A 76 -26.92 -2.70 0.05
N PHE A 77 -27.55 -3.65 -0.64
CA PHE A 77 -27.78 -3.57 -2.07
C PHE A 77 -28.85 -2.56 -2.47
N ASP A 78 -29.72 -2.14 -1.57
CA ASP A 78 -30.78 -1.16 -1.86
C ASP A 78 -30.21 0.21 -2.21
N LEU A 79 -29.06 0.61 -1.63
CA LEU A 79 -28.37 1.82 -2.02
C LEU A 79 -28.03 1.84 -3.51
N TRP A 80 -27.54 0.71 -4.04
CA TRP A 80 -27.23 0.58 -5.47
C TRP A 80 -28.47 0.63 -6.35
N LYS A 81 -29.56 -0.04 -5.95
CA LYS A 81 -30.83 -0.02 -6.70
C LYS A 81 -31.39 1.40 -6.78
N GLU A 82 -31.40 2.12 -5.67
CA GLU A 82 -31.91 3.48 -5.61
C GLU A 82 -31.06 4.45 -6.43
N CYS A 83 -29.71 4.28 -6.44
CA CYS A 83 -28.84 5.04 -7.33
C CYS A 83 -29.17 4.75 -8.81
N LEU A 84 -29.39 3.48 -9.19
CA LEU A 84 -29.76 3.11 -10.55
C LEU A 84 -31.13 3.65 -10.94
N ALA A 85 -32.05 3.81 -9.98
CA ALA A 85 -33.35 4.43 -10.17
C ALA A 85 -33.29 5.98 -10.24
N GLY A 86 -32.11 6.59 -10.08
CA GLY A 86 -31.92 8.04 -10.16
C GLY A 86 -32.22 8.81 -8.87
N ASN A 87 -32.35 8.11 -7.74
CA ASN A 87 -32.65 8.73 -6.44
C ASN A 87 -31.48 9.61 -5.98
N GLN A 88 -31.68 10.93 -5.88
CA GLN A 88 -30.63 11.90 -5.53
C GLN A 88 -30.15 11.74 -4.09
N ASP A 89 -30.98 11.34 -3.15
CA ASP A 89 -30.58 11.08 -1.77
C ASP A 89 -29.66 9.84 -1.69
N ALA A 90 -29.96 8.82 -2.50
CA ALA A 90 -29.11 7.64 -2.59
C ALA A 90 -27.74 7.97 -3.20
N PHE A 91 -27.69 8.86 -4.20
CA PHE A 91 -26.39 9.32 -4.75
C PHE A 91 -25.57 10.10 -3.71
N LYS A 92 -26.19 10.98 -2.91
CA LYS A 92 -25.49 11.69 -1.83
C LYS A 92 -24.93 10.72 -0.77
N GLU A 93 -25.72 9.71 -0.39
CA GLU A 93 -25.28 8.70 0.57
C GLU A 93 -24.14 7.82 -0.03
N MET A 94 -24.25 7.44 -1.30
CA MET A 94 -23.21 6.71 -2.02
C MET A 94 -21.92 7.51 -2.11
N GLN A 95 -21.99 8.80 -2.41
CA GLN A 95 -20.82 9.68 -2.45
C GLN A 95 -20.14 9.73 -1.09
N ALA A 96 -20.86 10.03 -0.03
CA ALA A 96 -20.30 10.08 1.33
C ALA A 96 -19.68 8.73 1.75
N TYR A 97 -20.33 7.62 1.36
CA TYR A 97 -19.81 6.28 1.60
C TYR A 97 -18.46 6.06 0.87
N ASN A 98 -18.38 6.41 -0.43
CA ASN A 98 -17.16 6.26 -1.21
C ASN A 98 -16.02 7.17 -0.71
N GLU A 99 -16.31 8.42 -0.36
CA GLU A 99 -15.33 9.34 0.23
C GLU A 99 -14.73 8.75 1.51
N MET A 100 -15.56 8.20 2.38
CA MET A 100 -15.10 7.57 3.61
C MET A 100 -14.31 6.29 3.37
N ASP A 101 -14.66 5.49 2.34
CA ASP A 101 -13.87 4.32 1.95
C ASP A 101 -12.45 4.73 1.50
N VAL A 102 -12.31 5.82 0.74
CA VAL A 102 -10.99 6.36 0.32
C VAL A 102 -10.18 6.84 1.53
N LEU A 103 -10.76 7.68 2.39
CA LEU A 103 -10.07 8.20 3.58
C LEU A 103 -9.67 7.09 4.56
N SER A 104 -10.54 6.10 4.74
CA SER A 104 -10.24 4.97 5.62
C SER A 104 -9.18 4.04 5.03
N LEU A 105 -9.12 3.90 3.70
CA LEU A 105 -8.10 3.13 3.01
C LEU A 105 -6.72 3.79 3.12
N GLU A 106 -6.66 5.12 3.01
CA GLU A 106 -5.43 5.89 3.18
C GLU A 106 -4.88 5.69 4.61
N GLU A 107 -5.71 5.90 5.64
CA GLU A 107 -5.30 5.70 7.03
C GLU A 107 -4.87 4.24 7.28
N LEU A 108 -5.59 3.27 6.76
CA LEU A 108 -5.22 1.86 6.85
C LEU A 108 -3.84 1.60 6.22
N TYR A 109 -3.57 2.16 5.06
CA TYR A 109 -2.27 2.00 4.40
C TYR A 109 -1.13 2.57 5.25
N HIS A 110 -1.33 3.72 5.92
CA HIS A 110 -0.32 4.25 6.84
C HIS A 110 0.02 3.27 7.98
N HIS A 111 -0.96 2.52 8.48
CA HIS A 111 -0.71 1.48 9.49
C HIS A 111 0.01 0.24 8.91
N LEU A 112 -0.25 -0.13 7.66
CA LEU A 112 0.33 -1.31 7.02
C LEU A 112 1.69 -1.03 6.36
N SER A 113 1.94 0.21 5.94
CA SER A 113 3.12 0.60 5.16
C SER A 113 4.48 0.27 5.80
N PRO A 114 4.65 0.25 7.15
CA PRO A 114 5.92 -0.16 7.75
C PRO A 114 6.35 -1.60 7.43
N TRP A 115 5.42 -2.47 7.08
CA TRP A 115 5.69 -3.86 6.65
C TRP A 115 5.74 -4.01 5.13
N ASP A 116 5.29 -3.00 4.38
CA ASP A 116 5.29 -3.06 2.92
C ASP A 116 6.67 -2.74 2.35
N SER A 117 7.17 -3.62 1.50
CA SER A 117 8.41 -3.45 0.75
C SER A 117 8.18 -3.13 -0.74
N THR A 118 6.93 -2.92 -1.13
CA THR A 118 6.55 -2.78 -2.55
C THR A 118 6.94 -1.41 -3.10
N LEU A 119 6.92 -0.39 -2.24
CA LEU A 119 7.16 0.99 -2.60
C LEU A 119 8.37 1.55 -1.85
N ASN A 120 9.15 2.36 -2.55
CA ASN A 120 10.22 3.17 -1.97
C ASN A 120 10.02 4.63 -2.42
N PHE A 121 9.45 5.46 -1.55
CA PHE A 121 9.20 6.87 -1.84
C PHE A 121 10.47 7.67 -2.09
N SER A 122 11.64 7.24 -1.60
CA SER A 122 12.89 7.94 -1.89
C SER A 122 13.32 7.88 -3.36
N LEU A 123 12.67 7.03 -4.18
CA LEU A 123 12.88 7.02 -5.64
C LEU A 123 12.17 8.17 -6.36
N TYR A 124 11.24 8.84 -5.70
CA TYR A 124 10.47 9.97 -6.25
C TYR A 124 11.04 11.33 -5.84
N SER A 125 12.26 11.35 -5.31
CA SER A 125 12.99 12.54 -4.88
C SER A 125 14.41 12.46 -5.41
N ASP A 126 14.93 13.57 -5.97
CA ASP A 126 16.27 13.67 -6.56
C ASP A 126 17.36 13.88 -5.51
N ASP A 127 17.01 14.05 -4.24
CA ASP A 127 17.99 14.21 -3.17
C ASP A 127 18.74 12.90 -2.86
N THR A 128 19.94 13.04 -2.31
CA THR A 128 20.84 11.92 -1.97
C THR A 128 20.77 11.49 -0.51
N ASP A 129 19.86 12.07 0.27
CA ASP A 129 19.69 11.74 1.68
C ASP A 129 19.19 10.31 1.86
N ILE A 130 19.70 9.62 2.89
CA ILE A 130 19.17 8.32 3.26
C ILE A 130 17.83 8.53 3.94
N LYS A 131 16.74 8.12 3.26
CA LYS A 131 15.36 8.26 3.73
C LYS A 131 14.70 6.90 3.96
N CYS A 132 13.78 6.91 4.90
CA CYS A 132 12.79 5.84 5.04
C CYS A 132 11.78 5.88 3.88
N ASN A 133 11.14 4.76 3.58
CA ASN A 133 10.00 4.72 2.64
C ASN A 133 8.85 5.64 3.03
N CYS A 134 8.73 6.04 4.30
CA CYS A 134 7.75 7.05 4.74
C CYS A 134 8.20 8.51 4.49
N GLY A 135 9.32 8.73 3.80
CA GLY A 135 9.86 10.05 3.44
C GLY A 135 10.72 10.73 4.50
N THR A 136 10.80 10.20 5.75
CA THR A 136 11.60 10.81 6.81
C THR A 136 13.08 10.47 6.71
N THR A 137 13.94 11.43 7.11
CA THR A 137 15.38 11.22 7.32
C THR A 137 15.73 10.74 8.74
N LYS A 138 14.73 10.65 9.64
CA LYS A 138 14.92 10.18 11.03
C LYS A 138 15.16 8.68 11.08
N ILE A 139 16.34 8.24 10.65
CA ILE A 139 16.77 6.85 10.64
C ILE A 139 17.96 6.63 11.55
N GLN A 140 18.06 5.45 12.14
CA GLN A 140 19.15 5.06 13.04
C GLN A 140 19.82 3.78 12.56
N LYS A 141 21.17 3.73 12.61
CA LYS A 141 21.94 2.50 12.40
C LYS A 141 21.69 1.53 13.54
N ARG A 142 21.37 0.26 13.23
CA ARG A 142 21.04 -0.79 14.22
C ARG A 142 21.72 -2.11 13.84
N GLY A 143 23.05 -2.16 13.98
CA GLY A 143 23.82 -3.37 13.71
C GLY A 143 23.83 -3.75 12.22
N PHE A 144 23.95 -5.05 11.93
CA PHE A 144 24.18 -5.54 10.59
C PHE A 144 23.18 -6.61 10.19
N HIS A 145 22.91 -6.67 8.90
CA HIS A 145 22.22 -7.76 8.24
C HIS A 145 23.25 -8.63 7.53
N TYR A 146 23.15 -9.95 7.68
CA TYR A 146 24.04 -10.92 7.07
C TYR A 146 23.26 -11.76 6.07
N THR A 147 23.83 -11.92 4.88
CA THR A 147 23.41 -12.92 3.90
C THR A 147 24.45 -14.04 3.85
N LYS A 148 24.27 -15.05 3.00
CA LYS A 148 25.25 -16.14 2.85
C LYS A 148 26.67 -15.64 2.53
N VAL A 149 26.78 -14.53 1.80
CA VAL A 149 28.07 -13.99 1.31
C VAL A 149 28.17 -12.46 1.47
N GLY A 150 27.41 -11.85 2.33
CA GLY A 150 27.39 -10.39 2.49
C GLY A 150 27.10 -9.92 3.90
N LYS A 151 27.64 -8.74 4.22
CA LYS A 151 27.40 -7.98 5.44
C LYS A 151 26.95 -6.58 5.05
N TYR A 152 25.81 -6.13 5.56
CA TYR A 152 25.19 -4.85 5.20
C TYR A 152 24.78 -4.09 6.45
N GLN A 153 24.87 -2.75 6.42
CA GLN A 153 24.35 -1.93 7.50
C GLN A 153 22.84 -2.07 7.61
N LYS A 154 22.32 -2.32 8.80
CA LYS A 154 20.91 -2.35 9.11
C LYS A 154 20.46 -1.01 9.71
N PHE A 155 19.29 -0.53 9.32
CA PHE A 155 18.69 0.72 9.77
C PHE A 155 17.27 0.50 10.28
N THR A 156 16.84 1.35 11.21
CA THR A 156 15.44 1.46 11.62
C THR A 156 14.98 2.90 11.47
N CYS A 157 13.74 3.08 11.06
CA CYS A 157 13.06 4.38 11.02
C CYS A 157 12.52 4.71 12.40
N LEU A 158 12.84 5.90 12.92
CA LEU A 158 12.35 6.37 14.23
C LEU A 158 10.91 6.91 14.15
N SER A 159 10.38 7.16 12.95
CA SER A 159 9.02 7.67 12.75
C SER A 159 7.99 6.56 12.57
N CYS A 160 8.24 5.60 11.67
CA CYS A 160 7.27 4.55 11.34
C CYS A 160 7.67 3.15 11.85
N GLY A 161 8.89 2.98 12.39
CA GLY A 161 9.38 1.69 12.89
C GLY A 161 9.88 0.71 11.83
N SER A 162 9.83 1.03 10.54
CA SER A 162 10.32 0.16 9.47
C SER A 162 11.80 -0.14 9.58
N TRP A 163 12.20 -1.33 9.10
CA TRP A 163 13.58 -1.77 9.06
C TRP A 163 14.10 -1.87 7.63
N PHE A 164 15.36 -1.45 7.43
CA PHE A 164 16.01 -1.39 6.12
C PHE A 164 17.41 -1.97 6.16
N THR A 165 17.89 -2.36 4.99
CA THR A 165 19.25 -2.82 4.78
C THR A 165 19.92 -1.92 3.74
N GLY A 166 21.10 -1.42 4.06
CA GLY A 166 21.94 -0.70 3.10
C GLY A 166 22.35 -1.61 1.93
N LYS A 167 22.61 -1.02 0.77
CA LYS A 167 22.99 -1.77 -0.44
C LYS A 167 24.50 -2.09 -0.50
N LEU A 168 25.34 -1.33 0.25
CA LEU A 168 26.78 -1.51 0.25
C LEU A 168 27.16 -2.75 1.06
N ASN A 169 27.82 -3.71 0.40
CA ASN A 169 28.42 -4.86 1.09
C ASN A 169 29.69 -4.41 1.82
N LEU A 170 29.68 -4.51 3.13
CA LEU A 170 30.75 -4.05 4.04
C LEU A 170 31.93 -5.03 4.19
N LEU A 171 31.87 -6.19 3.56
CA LEU A 171 32.98 -7.16 3.58
C LEU A 171 34.13 -6.67 2.71
N THR A 172 35.36 -6.84 3.20
CA THR A 172 36.59 -6.60 2.44
C THR A 172 36.69 -7.55 1.23
N LYS A 173 37.47 -7.15 0.23
CA LYS A 173 37.74 -8.01 -0.95
C LYS A 173 38.33 -9.37 -0.56
N SER A 174 39.27 -9.41 0.39
CA SER A 174 39.88 -10.61 0.93
C SER A 174 38.85 -11.51 1.61
N LYS A 175 38.00 -10.93 2.47
CA LYS A 175 36.94 -11.68 3.16
C LYS A 175 35.92 -12.28 2.18
N LYS A 176 35.53 -11.55 1.13
CA LYS A 176 34.63 -12.10 0.09
C LYS A 176 35.20 -13.30 -0.62
N LYS A 177 36.53 -13.29 -0.92
CA LYS A 177 37.24 -14.43 -1.56
C LYS A 177 37.32 -15.65 -0.67
N SER A 178 37.31 -15.50 0.65
CA SER A 178 37.42 -16.63 1.61
C SER A 178 36.08 -17.30 1.91
N LEU A 179 34.94 -16.74 1.41
CA LEU A 179 33.62 -17.30 1.68
C LEU A 179 33.27 -18.40 0.68
N LEU A 180 32.72 -19.47 1.20
CA LEU A 180 32.18 -20.59 0.41
C LEU A 180 30.66 -20.58 0.53
N THR A 181 29.99 -20.95 -0.54
CA THR A 181 28.55 -21.14 -0.58
C THR A 181 28.23 -22.61 -0.70
N LYS A 182 27.44 -23.17 0.20
CA LYS A 182 26.96 -24.55 0.07
C LYS A 182 26.05 -24.66 -1.15
N ILE A 183 26.31 -25.62 -2.00
CA ILE A 183 25.54 -26.00 -3.20
C ILE A 183 24.29 -26.75 -2.78
#